data_f516fc12877f6b46aba06d6e5639e693
#
_entry.id   f516fc12877f6b46aba06d6e5639e693
#
_cell.length_a   1.000
_cell.length_b   1.000
_cell.length_c   1.000
_cell.angle_alpha   90.00
_cell.angle_beta   90.00
_cell.angle_gamma   90.00
#
_symmetry.space_group_name_H-M   'P 1'
#
loop_
_entity.id
_entity.type
_entity.pdbx_description
1 polymer ?
#
loop_
_entity_poly.entity_id
_entity_poly.type
_entity_poly.pdbx_seq_one_letter_code
_entity_poly.pdbx_strand_id
1 'polypeptide(L)'
;MTLLNRRGFLALGSLAASGVAAPGMVRAQTAQATRTLADTLAGDARFSRFLDLIVRVSATDLFRQASPITVFAPVDQAFQGAPAGLLQDLLGRVGSGNATNDTETQRVLALIRNHMVAGAFAAQQIAGSDRRLATLNGGDIQITGDANSLTIRNPAPGTQIGAFGAAGFQGALPAQVLGAPVAASNGVIYPISQIIWP
;
A
#
# COMPACT_ATOMS: atom_id res chain seq x y z
N MET A 1 -30.51 -65.19 55.11
CA MET A 1 -29.52 -66.25 55.01
C MET A 1 -28.72 -66.06 53.75
N THR A 2 -27.45 -65.82 53.95
CA THR A 2 -26.34 -66.30 53.20
C THR A 2 -26.00 -65.45 51.95
N LEU A 3 -25.01 -64.57 52.06
CA LEU A 3 -23.61 -64.60 51.75
C LEU A 3 -23.30 -64.32 50.28
N LEU A 4 -22.66 -63.20 50.13
CA LEU A 4 -21.24 -62.98 49.64
C LEU A 4 -20.83 -63.70 48.33
N ASN A 5 -20.42 -62.93 47.33
CA ASN A 5 -19.02 -62.93 46.93
C ASN A 5 -18.72 -61.88 45.83
N ARG A 6 -17.92 -61.04 46.11
CA ARG A 6 -16.66 -60.45 45.59
C ARG A 6 -16.05 -61.14 44.38
N ARG A 7 -15.53 -60.27 43.56
CA ARG A 7 -14.40 -60.31 42.61
C ARG A 7 -14.89 -59.83 41.27
N GLY A 8 -14.56 -58.71 40.74
CA GLY A 8 -13.22 -58.20 40.55
C GLY A 8 -12.80 -58.55 39.14
N PHE A 9 -13.10 -57.70 38.16
CA PHE A 9 -12.37 -57.71 36.88
C PHE A 9 -12.21 -56.28 36.39
N LEU A 10 -10.96 -55.86 36.48
CA LEU A 10 -10.45 -54.71 35.77
C LEU A 10 -10.40 -55.06 34.28
N ALA A 11 -11.21 -54.40 33.45
CA ALA A 11 -11.01 -54.35 32.02
C ALA A 11 -10.49 -52.96 31.68
N LEU A 12 -9.20 -52.88 31.38
CA LEU A 12 -8.57 -51.76 30.72
C LEU A 12 -9.19 -51.66 29.32
N GLY A 13 -10.11 -50.69 29.14
CA GLY A 13 -10.56 -50.25 27.84
C GLY A 13 -9.68 -49.14 27.37
N SER A 14 -8.78 -49.43 26.47
CA SER A 14 -7.99 -48.44 25.75
C SER A 14 -8.92 -47.60 24.88
N LEU A 15 -9.24 -46.41 25.33
CA LEU A 15 -9.86 -45.37 24.48
C LEU A 15 -8.78 -44.86 23.54
N ALA A 16 -8.76 -45.39 22.32
CA ALA A 16 -8.09 -44.75 21.21
C ALA A 16 -8.76 -43.40 20.95
N ALA A 17 -8.19 -42.33 21.47
CA ALA A 17 -8.56 -40.97 21.09
C ALA A 17 -8.12 -40.77 19.63
N SER A 18 -9.07 -40.96 18.71
CA SER A 18 -8.92 -40.48 17.32
C SER A 18 -8.85 -38.98 17.37
N GLY A 19 -7.62 -38.45 17.35
CA GLY A 19 -7.36 -37.05 17.19
C GLY A 19 -7.88 -36.61 15.81
N VAL A 20 -9.04 -36.00 15.77
CA VAL A 20 -9.48 -35.20 14.64
C VAL A 20 -8.52 -34.00 14.61
N ALA A 21 -7.53 -34.07 13.72
CA ALA A 21 -6.69 -32.92 13.38
C ALA A 21 -7.63 -31.84 12.83
N ALA A 22 -8.01 -30.90 13.67
CA ALA A 22 -8.62 -29.66 13.21
C ALA A 22 -7.65 -29.04 12.21
N PRO A 23 -8.14 -28.62 11.02
CA PRO A 23 -7.29 -27.87 10.10
C PRO A 23 -6.80 -26.64 10.86
N GLY A 24 -5.51 -26.60 11.10
CA GLY A 24 -4.85 -25.48 11.74
C GLY A 24 -5.24 -24.22 10.98
N MET A 25 -6.07 -23.39 11.58
CA MET A 25 -6.19 -22.01 11.17
C MET A 25 -4.79 -21.44 11.33
N VAL A 26 -4.10 -21.32 10.21
CA VAL A 26 -2.93 -20.48 10.10
C VAL A 26 -3.46 -19.08 10.37
N ARG A 27 -3.45 -18.72 11.63
CA ARG A 27 -3.64 -17.34 12.06
C ARG A 27 -2.42 -16.65 11.48
N ALA A 28 -2.61 -16.01 10.32
CA ALA A 28 -1.65 -15.06 9.81
C ALA A 28 -1.43 -14.09 10.97
N GLN A 29 -0.32 -14.27 11.69
CA GLN A 29 0.19 -13.29 12.62
C GLN A 29 0.52 -12.09 11.74
N THR A 30 -0.44 -11.19 11.61
CA THR A 30 -0.15 -9.81 11.26
C THR A 30 0.76 -9.33 12.38
N ALA A 31 2.07 -9.43 12.18
CA ALA A 31 3.03 -8.75 13.02
C ALA A 31 2.49 -7.32 13.12
N GLN A 32 2.05 -6.92 14.32
CA GLN A 32 1.53 -5.58 14.52
C GLN A 32 2.69 -4.65 14.17
N ALA A 33 2.56 -3.99 13.05
CA ALA A 33 3.57 -3.05 12.61
C ALA A 33 3.62 -1.94 13.66
N THR A 34 4.76 -1.78 14.29
CA THR A 34 4.98 -0.77 15.34
C THR A 34 5.37 0.58 14.76
N ARG A 35 5.76 0.61 13.49
CA ARG A 35 6.22 1.81 12.78
C ARG A 35 5.07 2.44 11.99
N THR A 36 5.04 3.76 11.98
CA THR A 36 4.10 4.50 11.12
C THR A 36 4.45 4.34 9.63
N LEU A 37 3.56 4.75 8.75
CA LEU A 37 3.83 4.82 7.31
C LEU A 37 5.07 5.69 7.03
N ALA A 38 5.20 6.84 7.71
CA ALA A 38 6.35 7.72 7.55
C ALA A 38 7.66 7.03 7.96
N ASP A 39 7.68 6.36 9.11
CA ASP A 39 8.88 5.67 9.61
C ASP A 39 9.22 4.43 8.78
N THR A 40 8.19 3.77 8.23
CA THR A 40 8.37 2.60 7.36
C THR A 40 8.97 3.02 6.02
N LEU A 41 8.47 4.11 5.41
CA LEU A 41 9.04 4.69 4.19
C LEU A 41 10.48 5.16 4.40
N ALA A 42 10.76 5.83 5.51
CA ALA A 42 12.10 6.31 5.85
C ALA A 42 13.11 5.17 6.12
N GLY A 43 12.62 4.02 6.54
CA GLY A 43 13.44 2.84 6.79
C GLY A 43 13.76 1.99 5.56
N ASP A 44 13.17 2.27 4.41
CA ASP A 44 13.35 1.50 3.17
C ASP A 44 13.94 2.38 2.06
N ALA A 45 15.18 2.12 1.71
CA ALA A 45 15.93 2.91 0.72
C ALA A 45 15.30 2.91 -0.68
N ARG A 46 14.42 1.97 -0.98
CA ARG A 46 13.71 1.91 -2.28
C ARG A 46 12.77 3.09 -2.50
N PHE A 47 12.39 3.81 -1.46
CA PHE A 47 11.44 4.93 -1.50
C PHE A 47 12.11 6.29 -1.28
N SER A 48 13.44 6.38 -1.40
CA SER A 48 14.18 7.60 -1.04
C SER A 48 13.70 8.82 -1.84
N ARG A 49 13.45 8.69 -3.12
CA ARG A 49 12.96 9.79 -3.98
C ARG A 49 11.52 10.19 -3.64
N PHE A 50 10.67 9.21 -3.33
CA PHE A 50 9.30 9.50 -2.91
C PHE A 50 9.27 10.21 -1.56
N LEU A 51 10.12 9.76 -0.63
CA LEU A 51 10.28 10.40 0.67
C LEU A 51 10.80 11.84 0.54
N ASP A 52 11.76 12.09 -0.36
CA ASP A 52 12.26 13.43 -0.66
C ASP A 52 11.14 14.37 -1.11
N LEU A 53 10.22 13.90 -1.97
CA LEU A 53 9.06 14.70 -2.38
C LEU A 53 8.15 15.02 -1.18
N ILE A 54 7.87 14.03 -0.33
CA ILE A 54 7.03 14.20 0.86
C ILE A 54 7.62 15.25 1.80
N VAL A 55 8.92 15.17 2.06
CA VAL A 55 9.63 16.09 2.97
C VAL A 55 9.68 17.50 2.39
N ARG A 56 9.96 17.64 1.10
CA ARG A 56 10.06 18.95 0.42
C ARG A 56 8.78 19.77 0.50
N VAL A 57 7.62 19.11 0.43
CA VAL A 57 6.32 19.82 0.52
C VAL A 57 5.73 19.76 1.93
N SER A 58 6.52 19.36 2.92
CA SER A 58 6.11 19.24 4.33
C SER A 58 4.87 18.34 4.54
N ALA A 59 4.71 17.31 3.70
CA ALA A 59 3.56 16.42 3.72
C ALA A 59 3.73 15.22 4.68
N THR A 60 4.78 15.17 5.47
CA THR A 60 5.09 14.04 6.38
C THR A 60 3.96 13.74 7.35
N ASP A 61 3.23 14.77 7.80
CA ASP A 61 2.11 14.61 8.73
C ASP A 61 0.96 13.79 8.14
N LEU A 62 0.77 13.80 6.80
CA LEU A 62 -0.22 12.96 6.13
C LEU A 62 0.05 11.46 6.36
N PHE A 63 1.32 11.08 6.52
CA PHE A 63 1.76 9.70 6.73
C PHE A 63 1.88 9.30 8.21
N ARG A 64 1.64 10.24 9.13
CA ARG A 64 1.63 10.03 10.57
C ARG A 64 0.24 10.05 11.19
N GLN A 65 -0.77 10.35 10.41
CA GLN A 65 -2.16 10.39 10.88
C GLN A 65 -2.59 9.04 11.44
N ALA A 66 -3.47 9.07 12.44
CA ALA A 66 -4.03 7.86 13.04
C ALA A 66 -5.04 7.14 12.11
N SER A 67 -5.60 7.86 11.13
CA SER A 67 -6.53 7.26 10.16
C SER A 67 -5.80 6.27 9.26
N PRO A 68 -6.35 5.07 9.08
CA PRO A 68 -5.72 4.06 8.23
C PRO A 68 -5.68 4.52 6.78
N ILE A 69 -4.53 4.33 6.12
CA ILE A 69 -4.30 4.74 4.74
C ILE A 69 -3.58 3.63 3.98
N THR A 70 -3.92 3.44 2.72
CA THR A 70 -3.14 2.65 1.77
C THR A 70 -2.32 3.59 0.90
N VAL A 71 -1.02 3.34 0.82
CA VAL A 71 -0.06 4.13 0.03
C VAL A 71 0.50 3.26 -1.08
N PHE A 72 0.33 3.69 -2.32
CA PHE A 72 0.99 3.12 -3.49
C PHE A 72 2.30 3.87 -3.73
N ALA A 73 3.37 3.42 -3.08
CA ALA A 73 4.64 4.13 -3.07
C ALA A 73 5.49 3.77 -4.30
N PRO A 74 5.80 4.72 -5.20
CA PRO A 74 6.70 4.46 -6.30
C PRO A 74 8.12 4.24 -5.79
N VAL A 75 8.74 3.15 -6.24
CA VAL A 75 10.15 2.89 -5.94
C VAL A 75 11.04 3.86 -6.72
N ASP A 76 12.29 4.05 -6.30
CA ASP A 76 13.22 4.97 -6.94
C ASP A 76 13.38 4.75 -8.44
N GLN A 77 13.30 3.49 -8.88
CA GLN A 77 13.32 3.13 -10.30
C GLN A 77 12.11 3.66 -11.07
N ALA A 78 10.94 3.80 -10.43
CA ALA A 78 9.72 4.34 -11.04
C ALA A 78 9.93 5.78 -11.57
N PHE A 79 10.81 6.53 -10.93
CA PHE A 79 11.16 7.89 -11.34
C PHE A 79 12.04 7.95 -12.58
N GLN A 80 12.73 6.86 -12.94
CA GLN A 80 13.55 6.81 -14.15
C GLN A 80 12.69 6.72 -15.42
N GLY A 81 11.50 6.16 -15.33
CA GLY A 81 10.52 6.09 -16.42
C GLY A 81 9.72 7.37 -16.63
N ALA A 82 9.84 8.35 -15.73
CA ALA A 82 9.13 9.61 -15.86
C ALA A 82 9.86 10.55 -16.85
N PRO A 83 9.12 11.38 -17.61
CA PRO A 83 9.73 12.35 -18.50
C PRO A 83 10.72 13.25 -17.78
N ALA A 84 11.94 13.36 -18.30
CA ALA A 84 13.06 14.05 -17.64
C ALA A 84 12.76 15.52 -17.29
N GLY A 85 11.99 16.22 -18.13
CA GLY A 85 11.58 17.60 -17.85
C GLY A 85 10.64 17.71 -16.66
N LEU A 86 9.73 16.76 -16.52
CA LEU A 86 8.76 16.76 -15.42
C LEU A 86 9.42 16.42 -14.09
N LEU A 87 10.36 15.49 -14.07
CA LEU A 87 11.13 15.18 -12.87
C LEU A 87 12.01 16.35 -12.44
N GLN A 88 12.63 17.06 -13.39
CA GLN A 88 13.39 18.26 -13.08
C GLN A 88 12.50 19.38 -12.54
N ASP A 89 11.29 19.53 -13.07
CA ASP A 89 10.32 20.50 -12.55
C ASP A 89 9.83 20.11 -11.14
N LEU A 90 9.60 18.83 -10.89
CA LEU A 90 9.16 18.33 -9.58
C LEU A 90 10.31 18.27 -8.56
N LEU A 91 11.48 17.81 -8.95
CA LEU A 91 12.63 17.61 -8.05
C LEU A 91 13.58 18.79 -7.99
N GLY A 92 13.72 19.53 -9.08
CA GLY A 92 14.70 20.61 -9.21
C GLY A 92 14.21 21.97 -8.69
N ARG A 93 12.93 22.27 -8.86
CA ARG A 93 12.35 23.56 -8.45
C ARG A 93 11.83 23.58 -7.03
N VAL A 94 11.25 22.49 -6.57
CA VAL A 94 10.86 22.35 -5.16
C VAL A 94 12.13 22.13 -4.34
N GLY A 95 12.73 23.20 -3.84
CA GLY A 95 13.89 23.10 -2.95
C GLY A 95 15.10 24.00 -3.31
N SER A 96 15.04 24.76 -4.39
CA SER A 96 16.07 25.76 -4.68
C SER A 96 15.90 27.07 -3.89
N GLY A 97 15.52 26.99 -2.61
CA GLY A 97 15.52 28.12 -1.67
C GLY A 97 14.45 29.20 -1.87
N ASN A 98 13.77 29.20 -2.98
CA ASN A 98 12.65 30.09 -3.30
C ASN A 98 11.38 29.25 -3.58
N ALA A 99 10.95 28.49 -2.59
CA ALA A 99 9.64 27.80 -2.61
C ALA A 99 8.51 28.84 -2.50
N THR A 100 8.46 29.77 -3.41
CA THR A 100 7.42 30.81 -3.46
C THR A 100 6.38 30.53 -4.52
N ASN A 101 6.45 29.39 -5.20
CA ASN A 101 5.37 28.99 -6.09
C ASN A 101 4.47 27.98 -5.39
N ASP A 102 3.46 28.50 -4.70
CA ASP A 102 2.36 27.69 -4.13
C ASP A 102 1.81 26.67 -5.15
N THR A 103 1.84 27.00 -6.44
CA THR A 103 1.40 26.13 -7.53
C THR A 103 2.25 24.86 -7.66
N GLU A 104 3.58 24.94 -7.55
CA GLU A 104 4.44 23.76 -7.66
C GLU A 104 4.28 22.85 -6.44
N THR A 105 4.22 23.44 -5.25
CA THR A 105 3.94 22.72 -4.02
C THR A 105 2.58 22.01 -4.09
N GLN A 106 1.55 22.66 -4.60
CA GLN A 106 0.22 22.06 -4.77
C GLN A 106 0.24 20.91 -5.79
N ARG A 107 1.00 20.99 -6.86
CA ARG A 107 1.17 19.90 -7.85
C ARG A 107 1.82 18.67 -7.21
N VAL A 108 2.91 18.85 -6.46
CA VAL A 108 3.56 17.75 -5.76
C VAL A 108 2.65 17.16 -4.69
N LEU A 109 1.90 17.97 -3.95
CA LEU A 109 0.89 17.49 -3.01
C LEU A 109 -0.22 16.70 -3.71
N ALA A 110 -0.71 17.17 -4.86
CA ALA A 110 -1.71 16.45 -5.65
C ALA A 110 -1.16 15.09 -6.11
N LEU A 111 0.10 15.06 -6.57
CA LEU A 111 0.78 13.81 -6.92
C LEU A 111 0.85 12.84 -5.73
N ILE A 112 1.32 13.31 -4.57
CA ILE A 112 1.41 12.50 -3.36
C ILE A 112 0.03 11.97 -2.95
N ARG A 113 -0.99 12.83 -2.91
CA ARG A 113 -2.36 12.47 -2.56
C ARG A 113 -2.99 11.49 -3.56
N ASN A 114 -2.56 11.55 -4.83
CA ASN A 114 -3.01 10.59 -5.86
C ASN A 114 -2.46 9.18 -5.63
N HIS A 115 -1.38 9.04 -4.88
CA HIS A 115 -0.82 7.77 -4.45
C HIS A 115 -1.40 7.26 -3.11
N MET A 116 -2.35 7.98 -2.52
CA MET A 116 -2.92 7.67 -1.21
C MET A 116 -4.41 7.39 -1.31
N VAL A 117 -4.86 6.34 -0.66
CA VAL A 117 -6.27 5.94 -0.57
C VAL A 117 -6.66 5.81 0.89
N ALA A 118 -7.83 6.33 1.28
CA ALA A 118 -8.35 6.18 2.63
C ALA A 118 -8.69 4.71 2.92
N GLY A 119 -8.25 4.22 4.07
CA GLY A 119 -8.42 2.82 4.50
C GLY A 119 -7.16 1.98 4.33
N ALA A 120 -6.95 1.01 5.21
CA ALA A 120 -5.88 0.03 5.09
C ALA A 120 -6.42 -1.23 4.39
N PHE A 121 -6.08 -1.39 3.13
CA PHE A 121 -6.55 -2.51 2.31
C PHE A 121 -5.48 -3.59 2.18
N ALA A 122 -5.83 -4.82 2.54
CA ALA A 122 -5.02 -5.98 2.22
C ALA A 122 -5.12 -6.33 0.72
N ALA A 123 -4.12 -7.02 0.17
CA ALA A 123 -4.08 -7.36 -1.25
C ALA A 123 -5.33 -8.09 -1.75
N GLN A 124 -5.86 -9.00 -0.93
CA GLN A 124 -7.07 -9.75 -1.24
C GLN A 124 -8.33 -8.86 -1.32
N GLN A 125 -8.33 -7.72 -0.63
CA GLN A 125 -9.46 -6.80 -0.61
C GLN A 125 -9.49 -5.87 -1.84
N ILE A 126 -8.33 -5.63 -2.44
CA ILE A 126 -8.20 -4.76 -3.62
C ILE A 126 -8.00 -5.54 -4.92
N ALA A 127 -7.75 -6.84 -4.84
CA ALA A 127 -7.68 -7.72 -6.00
C ALA A 127 -9.05 -7.81 -6.70
N GLY A 128 -9.02 -7.86 -8.04
CA GLY A 128 -10.22 -8.00 -8.87
C GLY A 128 -9.99 -7.59 -10.30
N SER A 129 -11.03 -7.72 -11.11
CA SER A 129 -10.96 -7.41 -12.55
C SER A 129 -11.10 -5.92 -12.85
N ASP A 130 -11.75 -5.15 -11.98
CA ASP A 130 -11.97 -3.71 -12.18
C ASP A 130 -12.37 -3.06 -10.85
N ARG A 131 -11.42 -2.94 -9.94
CA ARG A 131 -11.68 -2.26 -8.67
C ARG A 131 -11.26 -0.81 -8.74
N ARG A 132 -12.19 0.08 -8.44
CA ARG A 132 -11.91 1.53 -8.36
C ARG A 132 -11.81 1.95 -6.91
N LEU A 133 -10.79 2.72 -6.61
CA LEU A 133 -10.57 3.32 -5.29
C LEU A 133 -10.37 4.82 -5.45
N ALA A 134 -11.11 5.60 -4.66
CA ALA A 134 -10.93 7.04 -4.62
C ALA A 134 -9.62 7.41 -3.90
N THR A 135 -8.81 8.23 -4.55
CA THR A 135 -7.58 8.76 -3.98
C THR A 135 -7.85 9.98 -3.09
N LEU A 136 -6.91 10.32 -2.23
CA LEU A 136 -7.02 11.54 -1.42
C LEU A 136 -6.90 12.83 -2.25
N ASN A 137 -6.57 12.71 -3.53
CA ASN A 137 -6.59 13.83 -4.49
C ASN A 137 -7.98 14.07 -5.12
N GLY A 138 -8.95 13.19 -4.86
CA GLY A 138 -10.31 13.30 -5.41
C GLY A 138 -10.51 12.60 -6.76
N GLY A 139 -9.45 12.04 -7.37
CA GLY A 139 -9.54 11.17 -8.54
C GLY A 139 -9.64 9.70 -8.14
N ASP A 140 -9.93 8.84 -9.12
CA ASP A 140 -9.98 7.40 -8.93
C ASP A 140 -8.74 6.72 -9.50
N ILE A 141 -8.32 5.64 -8.86
CA ILE A 141 -7.40 4.67 -9.44
C ILE A 141 -8.14 3.37 -9.70
N GLN A 142 -7.81 2.72 -10.81
CA GLN A 142 -8.32 1.42 -11.19
C GLN A 142 -7.28 0.35 -10.90
N ILE A 143 -7.68 -0.68 -10.16
CA ILE A 143 -6.83 -1.80 -9.79
C ILE A 143 -7.36 -3.05 -10.46
N THR A 144 -6.46 -3.78 -11.12
CA THR A 144 -6.75 -5.04 -11.79
C THR A 144 -5.72 -6.09 -11.40
N GLY A 145 -6.12 -7.36 -11.42
CA GLY A 145 -5.22 -8.47 -11.10
C GLY A 145 -5.61 -9.24 -9.84
N ASP A 146 -4.81 -10.21 -9.51
CA ASP A 146 -4.95 -11.02 -8.30
C ASP A 146 -4.06 -10.48 -7.16
N ALA A 147 -4.17 -11.09 -5.96
CA ALA A 147 -3.44 -10.65 -4.78
C ALA A 147 -1.91 -10.70 -4.91
N ASN A 148 -1.38 -11.43 -5.89
CA ASN A 148 0.06 -11.58 -6.14
C ASN A 148 0.56 -10.71 -7.29
N SER A 149 -0.37 -10.24 -8.16
CA SER A 149 -0.05 -9.47 -9.36
C SER A 149 -1.10 -8.37 -9.56
N LEU A 150 -0.91 -7.28 -8.87
CA LEU A 150 -1.79 -6.11 -8.97
C LEU A 150 -1.21 -5.08 -9.94
N THR A 151 -2.07 -4.58 -10.80
CA THR A 151 -1.77 -3.50 -11.73
C THR A 151 -2.67 -2.31 -11.42
N ILE A 152 -2.10 -1.13 -11.38
CA ILE A 152 -2.78 0.10 -10.99
C ILE A 152 -2.65 1.09 -12.14
N ARG A 153 -3.74 1.75 -12.49
CA ARG A 153 -3.76 2.81 -13.49
C ARG A 153 -4.72 3.92 -13.09
N ASN A 154 -4.48 5.12 -13.60
CA ASN A 154 -5.48 6.17 -13.59
C ASN A 154 -6.46 5.93 -14.75
N PRO A 155 -7.76 5.72 -14.53
CA PRO A 155 -8.72 5.45 -15.58
C PRO A 155 -9.04 6.68 -16.46
N ALA A 156 -8.74 7.88 -15.97
CA ALA A 156 -9.00 9.15 -16.64
C ALA A 156 -7.77 10.07 -16.64
N PRO A 157 -6.66 9.69 -17.31
CA PRO A 157 -5.42 10.48 -17.28
C PRO A 157 -5.56 11.85 -17.97
N GLY A 158 -6.71 12.24 -18.45
CA GLY A 158 -6.89 13.41 -19.30
C GLY A 158 -7.59 14.61 -18.67
N THR A 159 -8.28 14.47 -17.56
CA THR A 159 -9.11 15.56 -17.03
C THR A 159 -8.37 16.48 -16.06
N GLN A 160 -7.25 16.06 -15.51
CA GLN A 160 -6.43 16.86 -14.58
C GLN A 160 -5.04 17.24 -15.12
N ILE A 161 -4.72 16.87 -16.35
CA ILE A 161 -3.44 17.15 -17.01
C ILE A 161 -3.16 18.66 -17.18
N GLY A 162 -4.17 19.52 -17.13
CA GLY A 162 -3.97 20.97 -17.13
C GLY A 162 -3.03 21.49 -16.04
N ALA A 163 -2.82 20.72 -14.97
CA ALA A 163 -1.90 21.06 -13.89
C ALA A 163 -0.44 20.70 -14.20
N PHE A 164 -0.18 19.72 -15.08
CA PHE A 164 1.17 19.21 -15.39
C PHE A 164 1.64 19.53 -16.83
N GLY A 165 0.86 20.32 -17.58
CA GLY A 165 1.20 20.68 -18.96
C GLY A 165 0.76 19.64 -19.98
N ALA A 166 0.08 20.11 -21.02
CA ALA A 166 -0.53 19.28 -22.08
C ALA A 166 0.49 18.58 -23.01
N ALA A 167 1.77 18.62 -22.74
CA ALA A 167 2.80 18.07 -23.60
C ALA A 167 2.99 16.56 -23.34
N GLY A 168 2.14 15.74 -23.94
CA GLY A 168 2.55 14.40 -24.32
C GLY A 168 2.32 13.27 -23.36
N PHE A 169 1.50 13.39 -22.30
CA PHE A 169 1.11 12.26 -21.45
C PHE A 169 -0.02 11.42 -22.09
N GLN A 170 0.16 11.01 -23.32
CA GLN A 170 -0.69 9.97 -23.90
C GLN A 170 -0.17 8.63 -23.40
N GLY A 171 -0.81 8.11 -22.36
CA GLY A 171 -0.58 6.76 -21.88
C GLY A 171 0.42 6.67 -20.72
N ALA A 172 0.03 7.15 -19.54
CA ALA A 172 0.70 6.70 -18.31
C ALA A 172 0.69 5.17 -18.28
N LEU A 173 1.87 4.55 -18.32
CA LEU A 173 1.98 3.09 -18.24
C LEU A 173 1.37 2.62 -16.92
N PRO A 174 0.64 1.50 -16.95
CA PRO A 174 0.11 0.93 -15.72
C PRO A 174 1.23 0.64 -14.73
N ALA A 175 1.05 1.02 -13.48
CA ALA A 175 1.97 0.69 -12.41
C ALA A 175 1.72 -0.73 -11.92
N GLN A 176 2.76 -1.54 -11.84
CA GLN A 176 2.69 -2.88 -11.25
C GLN A 176 3.11 -2.83 -9.79
N VAL A 177 2.44 -3.59 -8.94
CA VAL A 177 2.86 -3.78 -7.56
C VAL A 177 4.09 -4.69 -7.53
N LEU A 178 5.15 -4.25 -6.86
CA LEU A 178 6.43 -4.95 -6.76
C LEU A 178 6.56 -5.66 -5.42
N GLY A 179 6.25 -6.95 -5.40
CA GLY A 179 6.38 -7.79 -4.21
C GLY A 179 5.25 -7.63 -3.19
N ALA A 180 5.51 -8.06 -1.96
CA ALA A 180 4.51 -8.04 -0.90
C ALA A 180 4.26 -6.64 -0.35
N PRO A 181 3.02 -6.32 0.05
CA PRO A 181 2.72 -5.08 0.75
C PRO A 181 3.43 -5.03 2.11
N VAL A 182 3.84 -3.84 2.51
CA VAL A 182 4.49 -3.58 3.80
C VAL A 182 3.47 -2.99 4.76
N ALA A 183 3.20 -3.69 5.86
CA ALA A 183 2.27 -3.21 6.87
C ALA A 183 2.94 -2.14 7.75
N ALA A 184 2.18 -1.07 8.05
CA ALA A 184 2.51 -0.03 9.01
C ALA A 184 1.41 0.05 10.08
N SER A 185 1.68 0.68 11.22
CA SER A 185 0.72 0.79 12.33
C SER A 185 -0.54 1.57 11.95
N ASN A 186 -0.44 2.47 10.98
CA ASN A 186 -1.52 3.30 10.48
C ASN A 186 -1.80 3.08 8.98
N GLY A 187 -1.43 1.94 8.40
CA GLY A 187 -1.76 1.65 7.02
C GLY A 187 -0.94 0.56 6.35
N VAL A 188 -0.98 0.55 5.02
CA VAL A 188 -0.27 -0.42 4.18
C VAL A 188 0.42 0.30 3.04
N ILE A 189 1.67 -0.11 2.73
CA ILE A 189 2.44 0.41 1.61
C ILE A 189 2.52 -0.67 0.52
N TYR A 190 2.16 -0.31 -0.69
CA TYR A 190 2.35 -1.11 -1.90
C TYR A 190 3.47 -0.50 -2.73
N PRO A 191 4.63 -1.16 -2.85
CA PRO A 191 5.67 -0.72 -3.77
C PRO A 191 5.19 -0.81 -5.21
N ILE A 192 5.33 0.25 -6.00
CA ILE A 192 4.87 0.26 -7.40
C ILE A 192 5.99 0.66 -8.36
N SER A 193 5.91 0.11 -9.60
CA SER A 193 6.93 0.25 -10.63
C SER A 193 6.87 1.56 -11.42
N GLN A 194 5.76 2.30 -11.33
CA GLN A 194 5.55 3.55 -12.07
C GLN A 194 4.83 4.57 -11.19
N ILE A 195 4.98 5.84 -11.52
CA ILE A 195 4.25 6.93 -10.85
C ILE A 195 2.81 6.97 -11.39
N ILE A 196 1.84 7.07 -10.49
CA ILE A 196 0.43 7.25 -10.84
C ILE A 196 0.17 8.75 -10.95
N TRP A 197 0.10 9.23 -12.20
CA TRP A 197 -0.16 10.65 -12.47
C TRP A 197 -1.62 11.00 -12.17
N PRO A 198 -1.90 12.17 -11.55
CA PRO A 198 -3.26 12.62 -11.28
C PRO A 198 -4.03 13.04 -12.52
#